data_2bc3abe64537a9999d364b727d3702bd
#
_entry.id   2bc3abe64537a9999d364b727d3702bd
#
_cell.length_a   1.000
_cell.length_b   1.000
_cell.length_c   1.000
_cell.angle_alpha   90.00
_cell.angle_beta   90.00
_cell.angle_gamma   90.00
#
_symmetry.space_group_name_H-M   'P 1'
#
loop_
_entity.id
_entity.type
_entity.pdbx_description
1 polymer ?
#
loop_
_entity_poly.entity_id
_entity_poly.type
_entity_poly.pdbx_seq_one_letter_code
_entity_poly.pdbx_strand_id
1 'polypeptide(L)'
;MGQKEKLIRRLKERPRDFTFEEAETLLVYLEFIRSNKGRTSGSRVMFSSPEHGTILLHKPHPQKELKGYQVKQLVDFLEQEGLI
;
A
#
# COMPACT_ATOMS: atom_id res chain seq x y z
N MET A 1 15.33 10.09 -11.12
CA MET A 1 14.05 10.15 -10.43
C MET A 1 13.18 8.98 -10.79
N GLY A 2 13.02 8.09 -9.87
CA GLY A 2 12.25 6.90 -10.11
C GLY A 2 10.79 7.10 -9.79
N GLN A 3 9.98 6.21 -10.32
CA GLN A 3 8.56 6.17 -10.02
C GLN A 3 8.31 5.93 -8.54
N LYS A 4 9.20 5.21 -7.88
CA LYS A 4 9.13 4.95 -6.44
C LYS A 4 9.08 6.26 -5.64
N GLU A 5 10.00 7.16 -5.94
CA GLU A 5 10.07 8.43 -5.21
C GLU A 5 8.84 9.29 -5.48
N LYS A 6 8.36 9.24 -6.69
CA LYS A 6 7.17 9.97 -7.08
C LYS A 6 5.95 9.47 -6.32
N LEU A 7 5.83 8.16 -6.20
CA LEU A 7 4.73 7.54 -5.47
C LEU A 7 4.82 7.84 -3.97
N ILE A 8 6.03 7.82 -3.42
CA ILE A 8 6.22 8.15 -2.00
C ILE A 8 5.79 9.58 -1.72
N ARG A 9 6.23 10.50 -2.56
CA ARG A 9 5.87 11.91 -2.40
C ARG A 9 4.38 12.10 -2.46
N ARG A 10 3.74 11.46 -3.44
CA ARG A 10 2.31 11.56 -3.61
C ARG A 10 1.57 10.97 -2.41
N LEU A 11 2.03 9.83 -1.94
CA LEU A 11 1.39 9.17 -0.80
C LEU A 11 1.48 10.02 0.46
N LYS A 12 2.62 10.67 0.69
CA LYS A 12 2.79 11.50 1.87
C LYS A 12 1.84 12.69 1.92
N GLU A 13 1.36 13.11 0.77
CA GLU A 13 0.38 14.19 0.70
C GLU A 13 -1.03 13.70 1.03
N ARG A 14 -1.19 12.41 1.22
CA ARG A 14 -2.48 11.78 1.52
C ARG A 14 -3.56 12.20 0.56
N PRO A 15 -3.36 11.97 -0.74
CA PRO A 15 -4.34 12.39 -1.74
C PRO A 15 -5.59 11.54 -1.66
N ARG A 16 -6.69 12.09 -2.13
CA ARG A 16 -7.95 11.37 -2.15
C ARG A 16 -8.06 10.41 -3.31
N ASP A 17 -7.20 10.56 -4.29
CA ASP A 17 -7.26 9.77 -5.50
C ASP A 17 -6.12 8.76 -5.62
N PHE A 18 -5.53 8.39 -4.49
CA PHE A 18 -4.48 7.37 -4.50
C PHE A 18 -5.12 6.00 -4.69
N THR A 19 -4.78 5.33 -5.79
CA THR A 19 -5.43 4.07 -6.13
C THR A 19 -4.75 2.89 -5.47
N PHE A 20 -5.49 1.80 -5.39
CA PHE A 20 -4.93 0.54 -4.89
C PHE A 20 -3.75 0.11 -5.75
N GLU A 21 -3.83 0.28 -7.06
CA GLU A 21 -2.75 -0.11 -7.96
C GLU A 21 -1.48 0.70 -7.68
N GLU A 22 -1.64 1.98 -7.38
CA GLU A 22 -0.49 2.80 -7.02
C GLU A 22 0.15 2.32 -5.72
N ALA A 23 -0.68 1.95 -4.75
CA ALA A 23 -0.18 1.42 -3.50
C ALA A 23 0.56 0.10 -3.72
N GLU A 24 0.00 -0.77 -4.53
CA GLU A 24 0.63 -2.04 -4.84
C GLU A 24 1.97 -1.82 -5.53
N THR A 25 2.01 -0.94 -6.50
CA THR A 25 3.25 -0.63 -7.22
C THR A 25 4.31 -0.13 -6.26
N LEU A 26 3.93 0.77 -5.36
CA LEU A 26 4.88 1.30 -4.39
C LEU A 26 5.40 0.20 -3.46
N LEU A 27 4.51 -0.66 -2.98
CA LEU A 27 4.92 -1.73 -2.08
C LEU A 27 5.86 -2.71 -2.76
N VAL A 28 5.64 -2.98 -4.05
CA VAL A 28 6.55 -3.82 -4.80
C VAL A 28 7.93 -3.16 -4.92
N TYR A 29 7.95 -1.85 -5.16
CA TYR A 29 9.22 -1.13 -5.18
C TYR A 29 9.94 -1.19 -3.83
N LEU A 30 9.19 -1.28 -2.75
CA LEU A 30 9.76 -1.38 -1.40
C LEU A 30 10.05 -2.83 -1.01
N GLU A 31 9.98 -3.74 -1.98
CA GLU A 31 10.32 -5.16 -1.82
C GLU A 31 9.32 -5.93 -0.96
N PHE A 32 8.10 -5.48 -0.94
CA PHE A 32 7.02 -6.26 -0.38
C PHE A 32 6.51 -7.26 -1.41
N ILE A 33 6.07 -8.41 -0.93
CA ILE A 33 5.54 -9.45 -1.78
C ILE A 33 4.05 -9.57 -1.55
N ARG A 34 3.30 -9.49 -2.64
CA ARG A 34 1.86 -9.70 -2.57
C ARG A 34 1.59 -11.19 -2.38
N SER A 35 0.86 -11.52 -1.34
CA SER A 35 0.54 -12.90 -1.03
C SER A 35 -0.91 -13.18 -1.35
N ASN A 36 -1.12 -14.23 -2.13
CA ASN A 36 -2.47 -14.73 -2.38
C ASN A 36 -2.73 -16.00 -1.60
N LYS A 37 -1.84 -16.30 -0.67
CA LYS A 37 -1.98 -17.50 0.12
C LYS A 37 -3.10 -17.36 1.11
N GLY A 38 -3.91 -18.38 1.17
CA GLY A 38 -4.99 -18.42 2.11
C GLY A 38 -6.20 -17.67 1.61
N ARG A 39 -7.29 -17.95 2.27
CA ARG A 39 -8.53 -17.30 1.94
C ARG A 39 -8.64 -16.04 2.73
N THR A 40 -8.26 -14.97 2.09
CA THR A 40 -8.64 -13.70 2.62
C THR A 40 -10.06 -13.46 2.16
N SER A 41 -10.93 -13.24 3.10
CA SER A 41 -12.33 -12.98 2.75
C SER A 41 -12.42 -11.64 2.02
N GLY A 42 -13.12 -11.66 0.92
CA GLY A 42 -13.41 -10.44 0.18
C GLY A 42 -12.20 -9.89 -0.55
N SER A 43 -12.01 -8.61 -0.46
CA SER A 43 -11.05 -7.87 -1.27
C SER A 43 -9.77 -7.50 -0.51
N ARG A 44 -9.45 -8.20 0.55
CA ARG A 44 -8.23 -7.94 1.29
C ARG A 44 -7.03 -8.55 0.58
N VAL A 45 -5.98 -7.78 0.46
CA VAL A 45 -4.73 -8.23 -0.14
C VAL A 45 -3.62 -8.05 0.87
N MET A 46 -2.84 -9.10 1.05
CA MET A 46 -1.74 -9.07 2.01
C MET A 46 -0.43 -8.82 1.29
N PHE A 47 0.34 -7.88 1.83
CA PHE A 47 1.70 -7.61 1.36
C PHE A 47 2.63 -7.86 2.52
N SER A 48 3.71 -8.60 2.29
CA SER A 48 4.63 -8.94 3.35
C SER A 48 6.08 -8.73 2.95
N SER A 49 6.88 -8.39 3.94
CA SER A 49 8.31 -8.22 3.78
C SER A 49 9.01 -8.92 4.93
N PRO A 50 10.09 -9.67 4.65
CA PRO A 50 10.83 -10.32 5.74
C PRO A 50 11.40 -9.35 6.76
N GLU A 51 11.66 -8.12 6.34
CA GLU A 51 12.27 -7.12 7.21
C GLU A 51 11.26 -6.25 7.92
N HIS A 52 10.09 -6.03 7.33
CA HIS A 52 9.15 -5.02 7.81
C HIS A 52 7.81 -5.56 8.24
N GLY A 53 7.57 -6.83 8.00
CA GLY A 53 6.31 -7.42 8.43
C GLY A 53 5.24 -7.38 7.36
N THR A 54 4.01 -7.40 7.81
CA THR A 54 2.88 -7.58 6.91
C THR A 54 1.92 -6.42 7.03
N ILE A 55 1.37 -6.01 5.90
CA ILE A 55 0.28 -5.03 5.87
C ILE A 55 -0.86 -5.57 5.02
N LEU A 56 -2.07 -5.38 5.49
CA LEU A 56 -3.28 -5.75 4.76
C LEU A 56 -3.92 -4.51 4.18
N LEU A 57 -4.18 -4.55 2.89
CA LEU A 57 -4.89 -3.46 2.21
C LEU A 57 -6.20 -3.99 1.66
N HIS A 58 -7.24 -3.23 1.87
CA HIS A 58 -8.54 -3.54 1.31
C HIS A 58 -8.64 -2.97 -0.08
N LYS A 59 -8.89 -3.84 -1.07
CA LYS A 59 -9.06 -3.37 -2.44
C LYS A 59 -10.47 -2.83 -2.61
N PRO A 60 -10.62 -1.53 -2.85
CA PRO A 60 -11.95 -0.95 -2.98
C PRO A 60 -12.69 -1.46 -4.20
N HIS A 61 -13.99 -1.52 -4.09
CA HIS A 61 -14.85 -1.95 -5.19
C HIS A 61 -16.20 -1.29 -5.05
N PRO A 62 -16.72 -0.67 -6.09
CA PRO A 62 -16.20 -0.58 -7.47
C PRO A 62 -15.16 0.52 -7.67
N GLN A 63 -14.90 1.31 -6.66
CA GLN A 63 -13.95 2.40 -6.75
C GLN A 63 -12.53 1.87 -6.80
N LYS A 64 -11.66 2.63 -7.46
CA LYS A 64 -10.24 2.27 -7.54
C LYS A 64 -9.40 2.95 -6.48
N GLU A 65 -9.89 4.06 -5.95
CA GLU A 65 -9.15 4.86 -4.98
C GLU A 65 -9.29 4.28 -3.59
N LEU A 66 -8.18 4.30 -2.85
CA LEU A 66 -8.19 3.90 -1.46
C LEU A 66 -8.97 4.93 -0.63
N LYS A 67 -9.63 4.44 0.40
CA LYS A 67 -10.30 5.34 1.33
C LYS A 67 -9.26 6.06 2.18
N GLY A 68 -9.63 7.23 2.70
CA GLY A 68 -8.72 8.05 3.46
C GLY A 68 -8.05 7.31 4.61
N TYR A 69 -8.80 6.49 5.33
CA TYR A 69 -8.22 5.76 6.45
C TYR A 69 -7.19 4.73 6.01
N GLN A 70 -7.34 4.18 4.80
CA GLN A 70 -6.37 3.23 4.27
C GLN A 70 -5.09 3.93 3.84
N VAL A 71 -5.22 5.11 3.25
CA VAL A 71 -4.05 5.91 2.89
C VAL A 71 -3.27 6.27 4.14
N LYS A 72 -3.97 6.70 5.18
CA LYS A 72 -3.33 7.03 6.45
C LYS A 72 -2.64 5.82 7.06
N GLN A 73 -3.31 4.68 7.04
CA GLN A 73 -2.75 3.44 7.57
C GLN A 73 -1.46 3.07 6.83
N LEU A 74 -1.46 3.20 5.52
CA LEU A 74 -0.30 2.87 4.72
C LEU A 74 0.86 3.84 5.02
N VAL A 75 0.57 5.13 5.08
CA VAL A 75 1.59 6.13 5.42
C VAL A 75 2.19 5.84 6.79
N ASP A 76 1.33 5.64 7.78
CA ASP A 76 1.80 5.39 9.14
C ASP A 76 2.67 4.15 9.22
N PHE A 77 2.26 3.08 8.54
CA PHE A 77 3.04 1.85 8.52
C PHE A 77 4.41 2.07 7.90
N LEU A 78 4.46 2.70 6.75
CA LEU A 78 5.72 2.89 6.04
C LEU A 78 6.64 3.87 6.76
N GLU A 79 6.07 4.88 7.41
CA GLU A 79 6.87 5.80 8.21
C GLU A 79 7.46 5.11 9.43
N GLN A 80 6.66 4.28 10.09
CA GLN A 80 7.12 3.55 11.26
C GLN A 80 8.27 2.61 10.91
N GLU A 81 8.23 2.03 9.72
CA GLU A 81 9.29 1.13 9.26
C GLU A 81 10.48 1.87 8.67
N GLY A 82 10.43 3.18 8.60
CA GLY A 82 11.52 3.96 8.06
C GLY A 82 11.65 3.89 6.56
N LEU A 83 10.60 3.50 5.86
CA LEU A 83 10.64 3.35 4.42
C LEU A 83 10.31 4.63 3.66
N ILE A 84 9.64 5.54 4.32
CA ILE A 84 9.32 6.83 3.70
C ILE A 84 9.53 7.98 4.67
#